data_b9e6b1ea3e16fcc6835b57bc130e131f
#
_entry.id   b9e6b1ea3e16fcc6835b57bc130e131f
#
_cell.length_a   1.000
_cell.length_b   1.000
_cell.length_c   1.000
_cell.angle_alpha   90.00
_cell.angle_beta   90.00
_cell.angle_gamma   90.00
#
_symmetry.space_group_name_H-M   'P 1'
#
loop_
_entity.id
_entity.type
_entity.pdbx_description
1 polymer ?
#
loop_
_entity_poly.entity_id
_entity_poly.type
_entity_poly.pdbx_seq_one_letter_code
_entity_poly.pdbx_strand_id
1 'polypeptide(L)'
;MSSIVITGNDLTLEQLALICRENAKIELAEEAKQNIIESRKVVDDLVAEEKVVYGITTGFGKFSDVVISQEQCKELQRNLIITHAVGAGDPFPIDVARGVMLLRINNLVKGFSGIRLETVQTMVDMLNKGVTAFIPQKGSLGASGDLAPLSHMVLPMIGLGMAYYEGELLPGAEAMKRAGIPTIELSAKEGLALNNGTQALTAAGALALYDVLKLVKVADIADALCFEAQNGVVDALDHRVHDVRPHSGQLATARNLLKLLEGSKNTTRQGEIRVQDAYSLRCSPQVHGASKDAINYVLDHVNIEINSVTDNPIIFKEDRAGISGGNFHGQPMALSFDFLGIATSELANISERRIERLVNPAYSNLPAFLTPHGGVCSGFMIVQYSAAALVSENKVLAHPASVDSIPSSAGQEDHVSMGMIAARKAGTIADHVRRVLAMELMVACQGIDMRGNKGLGKGTQAAYDLVRKEVATLDQDRELYGDINYCEEIIKNDALIKAVEEAIGGILETK
;
A
#
# COMPACT_ATOMS: atom_id res chain seq x y z
N MET A 1 12.43 -19.48 -9.82
CA MET A 1 11.24 -18.85 -10.43
C MET A 1 11.67 -18.22 -11.74
N SER A 2 10.83 -18.25 -12.78
CA SER A 2 11.07 -17.51 -14.04
C SER A 2 11.03 -16.00 -13.73
N SER A 3 11.82 -15.22 -14.48
CA SER A 3 11.79 -13.75 -14.40
C SER A 3 10.41 -13.22 -14.82
N ILE A 4 9.99 -12.12 -14.20
CA ILE A 4 8.79 -11.37 -14.63
C ILE A 4 9.21 -10.43 -15.74
N VAL A 5 8.54 -10.51 -16.89
CA VAL A 5 8.85 -9.67 -18.05
C VAL A 5 8.15 -8.32 -17.88
N ILE A 6 8.91 -7.22 -17.98
CA ILE A 6 8.41 -5.86 -17.85
C ILE A 6 8.19 -5.26 -19.25
N THR A 7 6.93 -4.95 -19.55
CA THR A 7 6.49 -4.41 -20.83
C THR A 7 6.15 -2.91 -20.76
N GLY A 8 5.88 -2.39 -19.54
CA GLY A 8 5.38 -1.05 -19.31
C GLY A 8 3.85 -0.93 -19.28
N ASN A 9 3.10 -1.99 -19.62
CA ASN A 9 1.66 -1.89 -19.88
C ASN A 9 0.77 -2.80 -19.02
N ASP A 10 1.32 -3.84 -18.42
CA ASP A 10 0.57 -4.96 -17.83
C ASP A 10 1.08 -5.38 -16.45
N LEU A 11 1.82 -4.51 -15.78
CA LEU A 11 2.24 -4.76 -14.40
C LEU A 11 1.00 -4.79 -13.49
N THR A 12 0.84 -5.89 -12.73
CA THR A 12 -0.25 -6.01 -11.75
C THR A 12 0.23 -5.64 -10.35
N LEU A 13 -0.73 -5.34 -9.46
CA LEU A 13 -0.44 -5.03 -8.05
C LEU A 13 0.22 -6.23 -7.34
N GLU A 14 -0.19 -7.46 -7.67
CA GLU A 14 0.39 -8.70 -7.16
C GLU A 14 1.84 -8.87 -7.61
N GLN A 15 2.14 -8.62 -8.88
CA GLN A 15 3.50 -8.66 -9.41
C GLN A 15 4.39 -7.60 -8.76
N LEU A 16 3.86 -6.38 -8.56
CA LEU A 16 4.54 -5.32 -7.81
C LEU A 16 4.94 -5.82 -6.42
N ALA A 17 3.99 -6.37 -5.65
CA ALA A 17 4.25 -6.88 -4.31
C ALA A 17 5.26 -8.03 -4.31
N LEU A 18 5.15 -8.97 -5.25
CA LEU A 18 6.06 -10.12 -5.40
C LEU A 18 7.51 -9.68 -5.67
N ILE A 19 7.70 -8.73 -6.59
CA ILE A 19 9.03 -8.21 -6.93
C ILE A 19 9.62 -7.43 -5.74
N CYS A 20 8.80 -6.64 -5.05
CA CYS A 20 9.25 -5.79 -3.97
C CYS A 20 9.58 -6.57 -2.68
N ARG A 21 8.74 -7.52 -2.30
CA ARG A 21 8.79 -8.24 -1.01
C ARG A 21 9.50 -9.59 -1.09
N GLU A 22 9.33 -10.32 -2.19
CA GLU A 22 9.89 -11.66 -2.35
C GLU A 22 11.11 -11.69 -3.28
N ASN A 23 11.60 -10.53 -3.73
CA ASN A 23 12.77 -10.38 -4.59
C ASN A 23 12.67 -11.16 -5.92
N ALA A 24 11.45 -11.31 -6.47
CA ALA A 24 11.28 -11.89 -7.79
C ALA A 24 12.12 -11.11 -8.82
N LYS A 25 12.77 -11.84 -9.72
CA LYS A 25 13.64 -11.25 -10.76
C LYS A 25 12.81 -10.70 -11.89
N ILE A 26 13.31 -9.65 -12.53
CA ILE A 26 12.69 -9.03 -13.70
C ILE A 26 13.60 -9.06 -14.91
N GLU A 27 13.01 -8.99 -16.09
CA GLU A 27 13.71 -8.77 -17.36
C GLU A 27 12.87 -7.84 -18.25
N LEU A 28 13.55 -7.12 -19.13
CA LEU A 28 12.87 -6.21 -20.07
C LEU A 28 12.38 -6.98 -21.28
N ALA A 29 11.15 -6.74 -21.72
CA ALA A 29 10.66 -7.21 -23.00
C ALA A 29 11.51 -6.68 -24.17
N GLU A 30 11.72 -7.46 -25.21
CA GLU A 30 12.50 -7.03 -26.37
C GLU A 30 11.88 -5.80 -27.07
N GLU A 31 10.56 -5.75 -27.18
CA GLU A 31 9.84 -4.58 -27.69
C GLU A 31 10.09 -3.33 -26.83
N ALA A 32 10.11 -3.49 -25.51
CA ALA A 32 10.40 -2.40 -24.57
C ALA A 32 11.82 -1.84 -24.77
N LYS A 33 12.83 -2.71 -24.96
CA LYS A 33 14.20 -2.29 -25.29
C LYS A 33 14.25 -1.49 -26.58
N GLN A 34 13.54 -1.95 -27.60
CA GLN A 34 13.44 -1.25 -28.89
C GLN A 34 12.80 0.13 -28.75
N ASN A 35 11.70 0.25 -27.99
CA ASN A 35 11.03 1.50 -27.71
C ASN A 35 11.93 2.52 -27.01
N ILE A 36 12.76 2.07 -26.04
CA ILE A 36 13.75 2.90 -25.36
C ILE A 36 14.78 3.44 -26.39
N ILE A 37 15.35 2.56 -27.22
CA ILE A 37 16.37 2.92 -28.20
C ILE A 37 15.83 3.94 -29.21
N GLU A 38 14.63 3.73 -29.72
CA GLU A 38 13.99 4.64 -30.68
C GLU A 38 13.70 6.00 -30.06
N SER A 39 13.15 6.05 -28.85
CA SER A 39 12.89 7.28 -28.13
C SER A 39 14.19 8.04 -27.80
N ARG A 40 15.25 7.30 -27.40
CA ARG A 40 16.57 7.89 -27.16
C ARG A 40 17.12 8.59 -28.39
N LYS A 41 17.00 7.96 -29.55
CA LYS A 41 17.46 8.54 -30.82
C LYS A 41 16.85 9.90 -31.10
N VAL A 42 15.58 10.11 -30.77
CA VAL A 42 14.92 11.42 -30.91
C VAL A 42 15.62 12.48 -30.06
N VAL A 43 15.96 12.15 -28.81
CA VAL A 43 16.68 13.11 -27.94
C VAL A 43 18.07 13.41 -28.49
N ASP A 44 18.81 12.41 -28.96
CA ASP A 44 20.14 12.60 -29.54
C ASP A 44 20.09 13.48 -30.79
N ASP A 45 19.10 13.28 -31.66
CA ASP A 45 18.87 14.10 -32.85
C ASP A 45 18.53 15.55 -32.47
N LEU A 46 17.64 15.77 -31.48
CA LEU A 46 17.26 17.12 -31.01
C LEU A 46 18.45 17.89 -30.44
N VAL A 47 19.34 17.19 -29.70
CA VAL A 47 20.59 17.77 -29.18
C VAL A 47 21.56 18.12 -30.30
N ALA A 48 21.72 17.23 -31.29
CA ALA A 48 22.62 17.44 -32.43
C ALA A 48 22.14 18.59 -33.36
N GLU A 49 20.80 18.78 -33.44
CA GLU A 49 20.19 19.86 -34.21
C GLU A 49 20.12 21.19 -33.41
N GLU A 50 20.64 21.24 -32.20
CA GLU A 50 20.59 22.40 -31.28
C GLU A 50 19.19 22.99 -31.07
N LYS A 51 18.15 22.15 -31.18
CA LYS A 51 16.77 22.57 -30.95
C LYS A 51 16.52 22.92 -29.50
N VAL A 52 15.83 24.02 -29.24
CA VAL A 52 15.44 24.43 -27.88
C VAL A 52 14.25 23.59 -27.45
N VAL A 53 14.49 22.65 -26.53
CA VAL A 53 13.45 21.78 -25.97
C VAL A 53 13.62 21.72 -24.46
N TYR A 54 12.52 21.95 -23.72
CA TYR A 54 12.49 21.97 -22.27
C TYR A 54 13.15 20.72 -21.68
N GLY A 55 14.06 20.92 -20.75
CA GLY A 55 14.70 19.84 -20.00
C GLY A 55 15.65 18.94 -20.80
N ILE A 56 15.85 19.21 -22.08
CA ILE A 56 16.82 18.55 -22.97
C ILE A 56 17.99 19.51 -23.24
N THR A 57 17.69 20.69 -23.78
CA THR A 57 18.66 21.74 -24.11
C THR A 57 18.39 23.06 -23.38
N THR A 58 17.53 23.05 -22.35
CA THR A 58 17.26 24.18 -21.46
C THR A 58 17.43 23.78 -20.01
N GLY A 59 17.50 24.76 -19.11
CA GLY A 59 17.37 24.55 -17.66
C GLY A 59 15.96 24.08 -17.27
N PHE A 60 15.71 23.96 -15.97
CA PHE A 60 14.48 23.41 -15.38
C PHE A 60 13.67 24.45 -14.62
N GLY A 61 12.35 24.24 -14.51
CA GLY A 61 11.44 25.09 -13.73
C GLY A 61 11.54 26.55 -14.17
N LYS A 62 11.90 27.45 -13.26
CA LYS A 62 12.08 28.88 -13.54
C LYS A 62 13.17 29.19 -14.59
N PHE A 63 14.12 28.27 -14.80
CA PHE A 63 15.20 28.40 -15.78
C PHE A 63 14.87 27.76 -17.14
N SER A 64 13.62 27.46 -17.44
CA SER A 64 13.15 26.83 -18.69
C SER A 64 13.54 27.61 -19.94
N ASP A 65 13.74 28.93 -19.84
CA ASP A 65 14.12 29.82 -20.96
C ASP A 65 15.64 29.97 -21.10
N VAL A 66 16.45 29.31 -20.24
CA VAL A 66 17.91 29.37 -20.31
C VAL A 66 18.43 28.22 -21.16
N VAL A 67 18.98 28.53 -22.33
CA VAL A 67 19.58 27.52 -23.21
C VAL A 67 20.91 27.04 -22.65
N ILE A 68 21.12 25.71 -22.65
CA ILE A 68 22.30 25.02 -22.13
C ILE A 68 23.12 24.45 -23.29
N SER A 69 24.41 24.68 -23.30
CA SER A 69 25.29 24.12 -24.32
C SER A 69 25.42 22.59 -24.19
N GLN A 70 25.73 21.91 -25.29
CA GLN A 70 25.91 20.45 -25.32
C GLN A 70 26.97 19.98 -24.30
N GLU A 71 28.04 20.76 -24.11
CA GLU A 71 29.11 20.46 -23.16
C GLU A 71 28.62 20.50 -21.71
N GLN A 72 27.70 21.41 -21.38
CA GLN A 72 27.12 21.58 -20.06
C GLN A 72 25.96 20.63 -19.76
N CYS A 73 25.40 19.95 -20.77
CA CYS A 73 24.25 19.05 -20.58
C CYS A 73 24.50 17.95 -19.55
N LYS A 74 25.66 17.31 -19.56
CA LYS A 74 26.01 16.24 -18.58
C LYS A 74 26.09 16.79 -17.16
N GLU A 75 26.76 17.92 -16.98
CA GLU A 75 26.87 18.59 -15.69
C GLU A 75 25.50 18.99 -15.14
N LEU A 76 24.63 19.55 -16.00
CA LEU A 76 23.25 19.90 -15.66
C LEU A 76 22.47 18.71 -15.12
N GLN A 77 22.52 17.54 -15.82
CA GLN A 77 21.79 16.35 -15.40
C GLN A 77 22.30 15.82 -14.04
N ARG A 78 23.62 15.82 -13.83
CA ARG A 78 24.22 15.43 -12.56
C ARG A 78 23.84 16.40 -11.42
N ASN A 79 23.92 17.69 -11.67
CA ASN A 79 23.59 18.74 -10.69
C ASN A 79 22.11 18.69 -10.32
N LEU A 80 21.22 18.40 -11.27
CA LEU A 80 19.79 18.19 -10.99
C LEU A 80 19.59 17.12 -9.92
N ILE A 81 20.18 15.93 -10.11
CA ILE A 81 20.05 14.82 -9.15
C ILE A 81 20.61 15.20 -7.77
N ILE A 82 21.80 15.79 -7.71
CA ILE A 82 22.46 16.12 -6.45
C ILE A 82 21.67 17.16 -5.68
N THR A 83 21.23 18.23 -6.32
CA THR A 83 20.55 19.34 -5.66
C THR A 83 19.11 19.01 -5.26
N HIS A 84 18.49 18.00 -5.88
CA HIS A 84 17.13 17.55 -5.57
C HIS A 84 17.10 16.39 -4.54
N ALA A 85 18.23 15.79 -4.23
CA ALA A 85 18.34 14.74 -3.20
C ALA A 85 18.36 15.38 -1.79
N VAL A 86 17.25 15.99 -1.40
CA VAL A 86 17.07 16.75 -0.15
C VAL A 86 15.98 16.18 0.75
N GLY A 87 15.70 14.90 0.63
CA GLY A 87 14.74 14.17 1.48
C GLY A 87 15.12 14.23 2.96
N ALA A 88 14.14 14.07 3.84
CA ALA A 88 14.29 14.16 5.29
C ALA A 88 13.63 12.98 6.02
N GLY A 89 14.08 12.73 7.25
CA GLY A 89 13.55 11.69 8.14
C GLY A 89 14.09 10.30 7.85
N ASP A 90 13.40 9.30 8.40
CA ASP A 90 13.75 7.89 8.23
C ASP A 90 13.61 7.44 6.78
N PRO A 91 14.35 6.42 6.34
CA PRO A 91 14.19 5.85 5.01
C PRO A 91 12.87 5.11 4.85
N PHE A 92 12.41 4.99 3.62
CA PHE A 92 11.35 4.04 3.30
C PHE A 92 11.78 2.62 3.63
N PRO A 93 10.83 1.73 3.98
CA PRO A 93 11.07 0.29 4.01
C PRO A 93 11.64 -0.21 2.67
N ILE A 94 12.40 -1.28 2.73
CA ILE A 94 13.12 -1.83 1.55
C ILE A 94 12.14 -2.15 0.41
N ASP A 95 10.99 -2.74 0.71
CA ASP A 95 9.97 -3.08 -0.29
C ASP A 95 9.42 -1.83 -1.00
N VAL A 96 9.16 -0.75 -0.27
CA VAL A 96 8.73 0.52 -0.87
C VAL A 96 9.83 1.12 -1.76
N ALA A 97 11.08 1.17 -1.28
CA ALA A 97 12.21 1.68 -2.08
C ALA A 97 12.46 0.87 -3.36
N ARG A 98 12.27 -0.46 -3.29
CA ARG A 98 12.28 -1.35 -4.48
C ARG A 98 11.12 -1.04 -5.41
N GLY A 99 9.93 -0.79 -4.86
CA GLY A 99 8.74 -0.38 -5.62
C GLY A 99 8.94 0.94 -6.37
N VAL A 100 9.59 1.92 -5.76
CA VAL A 100 9.96 3.19 -6.43
C VAL A 100 10.80 2.90 -7.68
N MET A 101 11.84 2.07 -7.56
CA MET A 101 12.70 1.70 -8.68
C MET A 101 11.95 0.90 -9.75
N LEU A 102 11.17 -0.10 -9.35
CA LEU A 102 10.37 -0.92 -10.28
C LEU A 102 9.39 -0.08 -11.09
N LEU A 103 8.62 0.78 -10.43
CA LEU A 103 7.66 1.64 -11.12
C LEU A 103 8.36 2.65 -12.05
N ARG A 104 9.57 3.11 -11.67
CA ARG A 104 10.37 3.94 -12.58
C ARG A 104 10.81 3.15 -13.80
N ILE A 105 11.29 1.93 -13.65
CA ILE A 105 11.62 1.03 -14.78
C ILE A 105 10.39 0.85 -15.65
N ASN A 106 9.23 0.49 -15.07
CA ASN A 106 8.00 0.23 -15.81
C ASN A 106 7.50 1.45 -16.63
N ASN A 107 7.71 2.66 -16.11
CA ASN A 107 7.44 3.90 -16.84
C ASN A 107 8.41 4.10 -18.03
N LEU A 108 9.72 3.93 -17.79
CA LEU A 108 10.77 4.21 -18.77
C LEU A 108 10.75 3.26 -19.96
N VAL A 109 10.40 2.00 -19.75
CA VAL A 109 10.34 0.97 -20.80
C VAL A 109 9.26 1.22 -21.86
N LYS A 110 8.32 2.09 -21.57
CA LYS A 110 7.30 2.51 -22.58
C LYS A 110 7.90 3.34 -23.73
N GLY A 111 9.11 3.87 -23.57
CA GLY A 111 9.82 4.58 -24.63
C GLY A 111 9.35 6.01 -24.87
N PHE A 112 8.90 6.72 -23.83
CA PHE A 112 8.46 8.12 -23.91
C PHE A 112 9.37 9.11 -23.17
N SER A 113 10.50 8.65 -22.62
CA SER A 113 11.38 9.47 -21.78
C SER A 113 12.71 9.84 -22.45
N GLY A 114 13.08 9.20 -23.55
CA GLY A 114 14.33 9.47 -24.26
C GLY A 114 15.60 9.11 -23.46
N ILE A 115 15.48 8.15 -22.55
CA ILE A 115 16.60 7.64 -21.72
C ILE A 115 17.37 6.56 -22.49
N ARG A 116 18.65 6.35 -22.13
CA ARG A 116 19.46 5.26 -22.73
C ARG A 116 19.09 3.92 -22.14
N LEU A 117 19.15 2.86 -22.96
CA LEU A 117 18.89 1.48 -22.51
C LEU A 117 19.83 1.05 -21.38
N GLU A 118 21.11 1.43 -21.44
CA GLU A 118 22.09 1.10 -20.40
C GLU A 118 21.73 1.66 -19.03
N THR A 119 21.12 2.85 -18.98
CA THR A 119 20.66 3.49 -17.73
C THR A 119 19.51 2.69 -17.13
N VAL A 120 18.55 2.27 -17.94
CA VAL A 120 17.44 1.41 -17.49
C VAL A 120 17.94 0.04 -17.06
N GLN A 121 18.90 -0.55 -17.81
CA GLN A 121 19.49 -1.83 -17.46
C GLN A 121 20.24 -1.78 -16.11
N THR A 122 20.91 -0.67 -15.81
CA THR A 122 21.54 -0.47 -14.49
C THR A 122 20.51 -0.54 -13.35
N MET A 123 19.32 0.05 -13.52
CA MET A 123 18.23 -0.05 -12.54
C MET A 123 17.71 -1.49 -12.41
N VAL A 124 17.55 -2.21 -13.52
CA VAL A 124 17.18 -3.64 -13.53
C VAL A 124 18.21 -4.48 -12.78
N ASP A 125 19.48 -4.23 -13.02
CA ASP A 125 20.59 -4.96 -12.36
C ASP A 125 20.60 -4.66 -10.85
N MET A 126 20.41 -3.40 -10.44
CA MET A 126 20.27 -3.03 -9.03
C MET A 126 19.12 -3.77 -8.37
N LEU A 127 17.93 -3.73 -8.97
CA LEU A 127 16.73 -4.41 -8.44
C LEU A 127 16.96 -5.92 -8.33
N ASN A 128 17.52 -6.54 -9.38
CA ASN A 128 17.76 -7.98 -9.45
C ASN A 128 18.88 -8.46 -8.51
N LYS A 129 19.91 -7.65 -8.28
CA LYS A 129 21.01 -7.98 -7.37
C LYS A 129 20.79 -7.52 -5.94
N GLY A 130 19.68 -6.82 -5.66
CA GLY A 130 19.30 -6.41 -4.30
C GLY A 130 19.99 -5.13 -3.81
N VAL A 131 20.51 -4.30 -4.71
CA VAL A 131 21.00 -2.94 -4.35
C VAL A 131 19.79 -2.02 -4.27
N THR A 132 19.47 -1.56 -3.06
CA THR A 132 18.30 -0.71 -2.81
C THR A 132 18.74 0.65 -2.26
N ALA A 133 18.40 1.72 -2.96
CA ALA A 133 18.77 3.08 -2.55
C ALA A 133 18.15 3.47 -1.19
N PHE A 134 18.89 4.23 -0.39
CA PHE A 134 18.38 4.88 0.82
C PHE A 134 17.56 6.10 0.41
N ILE A 135 16.25 6.04 0.58
CA ILE A 135 15.29 7.07 0.16
C ILE A 135 14.55 7.58 1.40
N PRO A 136 14.81 8.81 1.88
CA PRO A 136 14.06 9.39 2.97
C PRO A 136 12.57 9.57 2.62
N GLN A 137 11.70 9.36 3.62
CA GLN A 137 10.25 9.34 3.42
C GLN A 137 9.60 10.70 3.20
N LYS A 138 10.27 11.80 3.56
CA LYS A 138 9.71 13.16 3.57
C LYS A 138 10.46 14.06 2.60
N GLY A 139 9.74 15.03 1.98
CA GLY A 139 10.32 16.02 1.10
C GLY A 139 9.67 16.14 -0.28
N SER A 140 8.71 15.25 -0.62
CA SER A 140 7.91 15.40 -1.85
C SER A 140 6.63 16.18 -1.59
N LEU A 141 6.35 17.18 -2.42
CA LEU A 141 5.08 17.89 -2.51
C LEU A 141 4.12 17.26 -3.52
N GLY A 142 4.63 16.41 -4.43
CA GLY A 142 3.86 15.84 -5.53
C GLY A 142 3.45 16.87 -6.59
N ALA A 143 4.21 17.95 -6.74
CA ALA A 143 4.01 18.99 -7.76
C ALA A 143 4.55 18.54 -9.12
N SER A 144 5.88 18.51 -9.27
CA SER A 144 6.57 17.87 -10.40
C SER A 144 6.78 16.37 -10.15
N GLY A 145 5.83 15.73 -9.48
CA GLY A 145 5.97 14.39 -8.93
C GLY A 145 6.90 14.35 -7.72
N ASP A 146 7.64 13.27 -7.59
CA ASP A 146 8.44 12.91 -6.41
C ASP A 146 9.92 13.24 -6.60
N LEU A 147 10.26 14.49 -6.93
CA LEU A 147 11.64 14.90 -7.29
C LEU A 147 12.68 14.45 -6.26
N ALA A 148 12.47 14.74 -4.97
CA ALA A 148 13.45 14.43 -3.93
C ALA A 148 13.62 12.91 -3.74
N PRO A 149 12.56 12.08 -3.50
CA PRO A 149 12.72 10.64 -3.38
C PRO A 149 13.34 9.98 -4.61
N LEU A 150 12.91 10.38 -5.82
CA LEU A 150 13.45 9.83 -7.06
C LEU A 150 14.92 10.21 -7.25
N SER A 151 15.33 11.43 -6.86
CA SER A 151 16.75 11.82 -6.89
C SER A 151 17.59 10.97 -5.94
N HIS A 152 17.10 10.68 -4.73
CA HIS A 152 17.78 9.74 -3.82
C HIS A 152 17.90 8.33 -4.41
N MET A 153 16.89 7.85 -5.15
CA MET A 153 16.95 6.57 -5.86
C MET A 153 18.11 6.52 -6.87
N VAL A 154 18.39 7.64 -7.53
CA VAL A 154 19.42 7.74 -8.60
C VAL A 154 20.83 7.87 -8.05
N LEU A 155 21.04 8.45 -6.85
CA LEU A 155 22.37 8.71 -6.32
C LEU A 155 23.33 7.51 -6.39
N PRO A 156 22.97 6.28 -5.99
CA PRO A 156 23.87 5.13 -6.09
C PRO A 156 24.29 4.82 -7.53
N MET A 157 23.43 5.03 -8.52
CA MET A 157 23.72 4.80 -9.93
C MET A 157 24.91 5.65 -10.43
N ILE A 158 25.04 6.86 -9.89
CA ILE A 158 26.15 7.81 -10.20
C ILE A 158 27.27 7.80 -9.16
N GLY A 159 27.30 6.77 -8.30
CA GLY A 159 28.33 6.56 -7.28
C GLY A 159 28.22 7.46 -6.04
N LEU A 160 27.06 8.05 -5.78
CA LEU A 160 26.80 8.93 -4.65
C LEU A 160 25.76 8.35 -3.69
N GLY A 161 25.43 9.08 -2.62
CA GLY A 161 24.40 8.70 -1.66
C GLY A 161 24.70 7.40 -0.92
N MET A 162 23.63 6.75 -0.43
CA MET A 162 23.71 5.52 0.34
C MET A 162 22.77 4.46 -0.28
N ALA A 163 23.11 3.19 -0.13
CA ALA A 163 22.26 2.06 -0.55
C ALA A 163 22.42 0.88 0.40
N TYR A 164 21.34 0.11 0.53
CA TYR A 164 21.35 -1.19 1.21
C TYR A 164 21.83 -2.26 0.23
N TYR A 165 22.74 -3.11 0.68
CA TYR A 165 23.19 -4.30 -0.03
C TYR A 165 23.55 -5.39 0.99
N GLU A 166 23.03 -6.61 0.82
CA GLU A 166 23.23 -7.75 1.73
C GLU A 166 22.96 -7.42 3.21
N GLY A 167 21.95 -6.58 3.49
CA GLY A 167 21.57 -6.16 4.85
C GLY A 167 22.39 -5.02 5.43
N GLU A 168 23.44 -4.54 4.75
CA GLU A 168 24.27 -3.42 5.17
C GLU A 168 23.88 -2.12 4.47
N LEU A 169 23.95 -0.99 5.20
CA LEU A 169 23.84 0.35 4.63
C LEU A 169 25.24 0.86 4.26
N LEU A 170 25.48 1.05 2.98
CA LEU A 170 26.79 1.36 2.41
C LEU A 170 26.77 2.68 1.61
N PRO A 171 27.92 3.35 1.42
CA PRO A 171 28.04 4.36 0.36
C PRO A 171 27.64 3.79 -0.99
N GLY A 172 26.92 4.58 -1.81
CA GLY A 172 26.34 4.12 -3.07
C GLY A 172 27.38 3.48 -4.02
N ALA A 173 28.55 4.12 -4.18
CA ALA A 173 29.64 3.57 -4.99
C ALA A 173 30.12 2.18 -4.48
N GLU A 174 30.20 2.00 -3.16
CA GLU A 174 30.64 0.72 -2.57
C GLU A 174 29.58 -0.38 -2.74
N ALA A 175 28.30 -0.05 -2.53
CA ALA A 175 27.20 -0.99 -2.76
C ALA A 175 27.16 -1.47 -4.23
N MET A 176 27.27 -0.54 -5.17
CA MET A 176 27.33 -0.84 -6.62
C MET A 176 28.54 -1.73 -6.96
N LYS A 177 29.73 -1.38 -6.42
CA LYS A 177 30.97 -2.15 -6.64
C LYS A 177 30.86 -3.57 -6.09
N ARG A 178 30.37 -3.76 -4.87
CA ARG A 178 30.18 -5.10 -4.27
C ARG A 178 29.20 -5.95 -5.06
N ALA A 179 28.14 -5.33 -5.59
CA ALA A 179 27.16 -5.99 -6.44
C ALA A 179 27.67 -6.26 -7.87
N GLY A 180 28.88 -5.80 -8.22
CA GLY A 180 29.44 -5.91 -9.57
C GLY A 180 28.59 -5.15 -10.60
N ILE A 181 28.10 -3.96 -10.25
CA ILE A 181 27.34 -3.06 -11.14
C ILE A 181 28.18 -1.80 -11.37
N PRO A 182 28.54 -1.46 -12.61
CA PRO A 182 29.26 -0.23 -12.88
C PRO A 182 28.36 0.99 -12.61
N THR A 183 28.96 2.05 -12.07
CA THR A 183 28.30 3.37 -12.01
C THR A 183 28.25 4.00 -13.39
N ILE A 184 27.27 4.87 -13.62
CA ILE A 184 27.05 5.52 -14.90
C ILE A 184 27.25 7.04 -14.83
N GLU A 185 27.52 7.65 -15.97
CA GLU A 185 27.38 9.09 -16.19
C GLU A 185 26.04 9.38 -16.87
N LEU A 186 25.33 10.40 -16.37
CA LEU A 186 24.04 10.81 -16.98
C LEU A 186 24.30 11.64 -18.25
N SER A 187 23.50 11.40 -19.27
CA SER A 187 23.47 12.14 -20.52
C SER A 187 22.26 13.09 -20.57
N ALA A 188 22.15 13.88 -21.64
CA ALA A 188 21.03 14.80 -21.84
C ALA A 188 19.66 14.12 -21.59
N LYS A 189 18.74 14.82 -20.92
CA LYS A 189 17.39 14.34 -20.50
C LYS A 189 17.40 13.32 -19.35
N GLU A 190 18.46 12.56 -19.09
CA GLU A 190 18.42 11.42 -18.18
C GLU A 190 18.21 11.78 -16.73
N GLY A 191 18.76 12.90 -16.24
CA GLY A 191 18.50 13.36 -14.90
C GLY A 191 17.00 13.61 -14.68
N LEU A 192 16.37 14.35 -15.59
CA LEU A 192 14.95 14.63 -15.54
C LEU A 192 14.10 13.37 -15.76
N ALA A 193 14.48 12.52 -16.72
CA ALA A 193 13.81 11.24 -16.97
C ALA A 193 13.87 10.28 -15.75
N LEU A 194 14.81 10.45 -14.85
CA LEU A 194 14.95 9.61 -13.67
C LEU A 194 14.24 10.17 -12.42
N ASN A 195 14.06 11.50 -12.32
CA ASN A 195 13.50 12.09 -11.09
C ASN A 195 12.13 12.76 -11.26
N ASN A 196 11.59 12.91 -12.47
CA ASN A 196 10.31 13.57 -12.72
C ASN A 196 9.19 12.52 -12.89
N GLY A 197 8.28 12.43 -11.95
CA GLY A 197 7.16 11.47 -11.97
C GLY A 197 6.64 11.10 -10.58
N THR A 198 5.61 10.26 -10.54
CA THR A 198 4.81 9.93 -9.34
C THR A 198 5.20 8.59 -8.67
N GLN A 199 6.34 7.98 -9.04
CA GLN A 199 6.64 6.61 -8.69
C GLN A 199 6.82 6.37 -7.19
N ALA A 200 7.33 7.34 -6.43
CA ALA A 200 7.57 7.14 -5.02
C ALA A 200 6.26 7.15 -4.21
N LEU A 201 5.37 8.12 -4.45
CA LEU A 201 4.06 8.15 -3.80
C LEU A 201 3.19 6.96 -4.25
N THR A 202 3.29 6.57 -5.53
CA THR A 202 2.55 5.44 -6.08
C THR A 202 3.05 4.12 -5.49
N ALA A 203 4.36 3.90 -5.35
CA ALA A 203 4.91 2.70 -4.72
C ALA A 203 4.45 2.55 -3.26
N ALA A 204 4.56 3.63 -2.47
CA ALA A 204 4.13 3.63 -1.08
C ALA A 204 2.63 3.33 -0.94
N GLY A 205 1.79 4.01 -1.72
CA GLY A 205 0.34 3.83 -1.68
C GLY A 205 -0.13 2.50 -2.27
N ALA A 206 0.49 2.01 -3.34
CA ALA A 206 0.14 0.73 -3.97
C ALA A 206 0.45 -0.47 -3.07
N LEU A 207 1.60 -0.48 -2.37
CA LEU A 207 1.91 -1.53 -1.40
C LEU A 207 1.00 -1.48 -0.19
N ALA A 208 0.61 -0.28 0.28
CA ALA A 208 -0.40 -0.13 1.31
C ALA A 208 -1.77 -0.66 0.84
N LEU A 209 -2.18 -0.37 -0.39
CA LEU A 209 -3.41 -0.89 -0.99
C LEU A 209 -3.39 -2.42 -1.08
N TYR A 210 -2.26 -3.02 -1.47
CA TYR A 210 -2.10 -4.47 -1.50
C TYR A 210 -2.39 -5.11 -0.13
N ASP A 211 -1.89 -4.49 0.95
CA ASP A 211 -2.17 -4.95 2.31
C ASP A 211 -3.64 -4.73 2.69
N VAL A 212 -4.22 -3.58 2.35
CA VAL A 212 -5.63 -3.25 2.64
C VAL A 212 -6.59 -4.22 1.97
N LEU A 213 -6.31 -4.69 0.74
CA LEU A 213 -7.12 -5.71 0.06
C LEU A 213 -7.16 -7.06 0.81
N LYS A 214 -6.15 -7.35 1.62
CA LYS A 214 -6.16 -8.50 2.53
C LYS A 214 -6.93 -8.17 3.81
N LEU A 215 -6.75 -6.97 4.35
CA LEU A 215 -7.40 -6.55 5.60
C LEU A 215 -8.94 -6.53 5.49
N VAL A 216 -9.53 -6.24 4.33
CA VAL A 216 -10.99 -6.33 4.15
C VAL A 216 -11.52 -7.75 4.28
N LYS A 217 -10.73 -8.77 3.90
CA LYS A 217 -11.07 -10.18 4.12
C LYS A 217 -10.92 -10.56 5.59
N VAL A 218 -9.84 -10.11 6.23
CA VAL A 218 -9.59 -10.35 7.67
C VAL A 218 -10.66 -9.69 8.52
N ALA A 219 -11.14 -8.50 8.14
CA ALA A 219 -12.24 -7.83 8.83
C ALA A 219 -13.53 -8.67 8.83
N ASP A 220 -13.88 -9.29 7.70
CA ASP A 220 -15.03 -10.18 7.63
C ASP A 220 -14.84 -11.46 8.47
N ILE A 221 -13.60 -12.01 8.51
CA ILE A 221 -13.29 -13.18 9.35
C ILE A 221 -13.41 -12.85 10.85
N ALA A 222 -12.85 -11.72 11.28
CA ALA A 222 -12.90 -11.26 12.67
C ALA A 222 -14.34 -10.96 13.11
N ASP A 223 -15.13 -10.32 12.23
CA ASP A 223 -16.54 -10.05 12.45
C ASP A 223 -17.35 -11.35 12.60
N ALA A 224 -17.13 -12.35 11.75
CA ALA A 224 -17.79 -13.64 11.84
C ALA A 224 -17.50 -14.36 13.19
N LEU A 225 -16.26 -14.30 13.69
CA LEU A 225 -15.93 -14.80 15.02
C LEU A 225 -16.67 -14.00 16.12
N CYS A 226 -16.81 -12.69 15.97
CA CYS A 226 -17.57 -11.87 16.89
C CYS A 226 -19.09 -12.16 16.86
N PHE A 227 -19.64 -12.51 15.70
CA PHE A 227 -21.02 -12.99 15.58
C PHE A 227 -21.23 -14.22 16.46
N GLU A 228 -20.34 -15.19 16.41
CA GLU A 228 -20.44 -16.39 17.23
C GLU A 228 -20.21 -16.13 18.72
N ALA A 229 -19.21 -15.31 19.07
CA ALA A 229 -18.93 -14.91 20.44
C ALA A 229 -20.10 -14.17 21.10
N GLN A 230 -20.93 -13.47 20.33
CA GLN A 230 -22.08 -12.71 20.81
C GLN A 230 -23.43 -13.38 20.54
N ASN A 231 -23.47 -14.60 20.05
CA ASN A 231 -24.69 -15.30 19.58
C ASN A 231 -25.50 -14.40 18.62
N GLY A 232 -24.83 -13.88 17.59
CA GLY A 232 -25.34 -12.91 16.63
C GLY A 232 -26.58 -13.39 15.87
N VAL A 233 -27.45 -12.47 15.50
CA VAL A 233 -28.69 -12.71 14.74
C VAL A 233 -28.38 -12.72 13.24
N VAL A 234 -28.29 -13.91 12.64
CA VAL A 234 -27.88 -14.08 11.23
C VAL A 234 -28.93 -13.60 10.21
N ASP A 235 -30.15 -13.32 10.64
CA ASP A 235 -31.19 -12.80 9.74
C ASP A 235 -30.81 -11.43 9.12
N ALA A 236 -29.95 -10.66 9.78
CA ALA A 236 -29.40 -9.44 9.21
C ALA A 236 -28.52 -9.65 7.97
N LEU A 237 -28.07 -10.89 7.73
CA LEU A 237 -27.23 -11.28 6.60
C LEU A 237 -28.04 -11.90 5.44
N ASP A 238 -29.38 -12.00 5.58
CA ASP A 238 -30.25 -12.57 4.54
C ASP A 238 -30.09 -11.79 3.23
N HIS A 239 -29.85 -12.51 2.11
CA HIS A 239 -29.61 -11.91 0.81
C HIS A 239 -30.70 -10.93 0.38
N ARG A 240 -31.99 -11.22 0.72
CA ARG A 240 -33.14 -10.37 0.38
C ARG A 240 -33.03 -8.96 0.94
N VAL A 241 -32.39 -8.80 2.12
CA VAL A 241 -32.14 -7.49 2.73
C VAL A 241 -31.13 -6.69 1.90
N HIS A 242 -30.15 -7.38 1.32
CA HIS A 242 -29.07 -6.74 0.57
C HIS A 242 -29.41 -6.56 -0.92
N ASP A 243 -30.21 -7.46 -1.51
CA ASP A 243 -30.62 -7.38 -2.92
C ASP A 243 -31.48 -6.14 -3.20
N VAL A 244 -32.24 -5.63 -2.22
CA VAL A 244 -33.02 -4.40 -2.35
C VAL A 244 -32.19 -3.11 -2.15
N ARG A 245 -30.90 -3.24 -1.77
CA ARG A 245 -29.90 -2.15 -1.69
C ARG A 245 -28.55 -2.63 -2.21
N PRO A 246 -28.40 -2.81 -3.52
CA PRO A 246 -27.34 -3.67 -4.12
C PRO A 246 -26.02 -2.92 -4.31
N HIS A 247 -25.42 -2.37 -3.24
CA HIS A 247 -24.03 -1.95 -3.26
C HIS A 247 -23.13 -3.18 -3.29
N SER A 248 -22.15 -3.20 -4.21
CA SER A 248 -21.32 -4.36 -4.48
C SER A 248 -20.60 -4.89 -3.24
N GLY A 249 -19.93 -4.02 -2.51
CA GLY A 249 -19.24 -4.39 -1.28
C GLY A 249 -20.17 -4.86 -0.17
N GLN A 250 -21.40 -4.32 -0.07
CA GLN A 250 -22.41 -4.77 0.90
C GLN A 250 -22.84 -6.20 0.60
N LEU A 251 -23.11 -6.52 -0.66
CA LEU A 251 -23.46 -7.88 -1.11
C LEU A 251 -22.31 -8.85 -0.84
N ALA A 252 -21.08 -8.47 -1.18
CA ALA A 252 -19.89 -9.29 -0.95
C ALA A 252 -19.69 -9.61 0.53
N THR A 253 -19.82 -8.62 1.40
CA THR A 253 -19.65 -8.80 2.86
C THR A 253 -20.73 -9.73 3.42
N ALA A 254 -22.00 -9.55 3.05
CA ALA A 254 -23.08 -10.43 3.50
C ALA A 254 -22.84 -11.89 3.06
N ARG A 255 -22.43 -12.11 1.81
CA ARG A 255 -22.09 -13.45 1.31
C ARG A 255 -20.89 -14.06 2.03
N ASN A 256 -19.85 -13.28 2.31
CA ASN A 256 -18.68 -13.73 3.05
C ASN A 256 -19.06 -14.19 4.46
N LEU A 257 -19.81 -13.37 5.20
CA LEU A 257 -20.23 -13.70 6.56
C LEU A 257 -21.09 -14.96 6.58
N LEU A 258 -22.03 -15.14 5.63
CA LEU A 258 -22.83 -16.37 5.54
C LEU A 258 -21.97 -17.60 5.25
N LYS A 259 -20.97 -17.51 4.36
CA LYS A 259 -20.02 -18.60 4.08
C LYS A 259 -19.18 -18.95 5.31
N LEU A 260 -18.68 -17.95 6.02
CA LEU A 260 -17.85 -18.11 7.21
C LEU A 260 -18.63 -18.80 8.34
N LEU A 261 -19.90 -18.43 8.53
CA LEU A 261 -20.79 -18.92 9.58
C LEU A 261 -21.53 -20.21 9.21
N GLU A 262 -21.29 -20.79 8.03
CA GLU A 262 -21.99 -22.00 7.59
C GLU A 262 -21.77 -23.16 8.57
N GLY A 263 -22.88 -23.70 9.11
CA GLY A 263 -22.88 -24.80 10.08
C GLY A 263 -22.71 -24.38 11.54
N SER A 264 -22.57 -23.08 11.83
CA SER A 264 -22.47 -22.56 13.19
C SER A 264 -23.68 -22.91 14.05
N LYS A 265 -23.40 -23.29 15.31
CA LYS A 265 -24.40 -23.48 16.37
C LYS A 265 -24.33 -22.38 17.45
N ASN A 266 -23.49 -21.38 17.25
CA ASN A 266 -23.33 -20.25 18.16
C ASN A 266 -24.07 -19.00 17.70
N THR A 267 -24.71 -19.03 16.54
CA THR A 267 -25.56 -17.93 16.04
C THR A 267 -27.01 -18.17 16.39
N THR A 268 -27.84 -17.12 16.26
CA THR A 268 -29.27 -17.13 16.56
C THR A 268 -30.11 -16.57 15.43
N ARG A 269 -31.43 -16.80 15.52
CA ARG A 269 -32.42 -16.16 14.66
C ARG A 269 -33.12 -15.02 15.39
N GLN A 270 -33.73 -14.14 14.65
CA GLN A 270 -34.52 -13.02 15.15
C GLN A 270 -35.62 -13.52 16.14
N GLY A 271 -35.62 -12.98 17.34
CA GLY A 271 -36.58 -13.33 18.40
C GLY A 271 -36.20 -14.53 19.29
N GLU A 272 -35.13 -15.28 18.99
CA GLU A 272 -34.70 -16.39 19.86
C GLU A 272 -34.11 -15.91 21.19
N ILE A 273 -33.13 -15.00 21.16
CA ILE A 273 -32.52 -14.39 22.34
C ILE A 273 -32.86 -12.91 22.38
N ARG A 274 -32.81 -12.24 21.21
CA ARG A 274 -33.12 -10.83 21.01
C ARG A 274 -33.69 -10.59 19.62
N VAL A 275 -34.37 -9.45 19.45
CA VAL A 275 -35.00 -9.10 18.17
C VAL A 275 -33.94 -8.71 17.14
N GLN A 276 -32.88 -8.02 17.56
CA GLN A 276 -31.82 -7.53 16.67
C GLN A 276 -30.54 -7.26 17.45
N ASP A 277 -29.40 -7.30 16.72
CA ASP A 277 -28.09 -6.96 17.24
C ASP A 277 -27.81 -5.46 17.25
N ALA A 278 -26.76 -5.06 17.95
CA ALA A 278 -26.17 -3.75 17.79
C ALA A 278 -25.61 -3.54 16.38
N TYR A 279 -25.41 -2.29 15.99
CA TYR A 279 -24.99 -1.93 14.64
C TYR A 279 -23.62 -2.49 14.27
N SER A 280 -22.70 -2.65 15.24
CA SER A 280 -21.38 -3.22 14.99
C SER A 280 -21.39 -4.69 14.54
N LEU A 281 -22.51 -5.39 14.65
CA LEU A 281 -22.77 -6.70 14.03
C LEU A 281 -23.77 -6.56 12.88
N ARG A 282 -24.98 -6.06 13.18
CA ARG A 282 -26.10 -6.01 12.25
C ARG A 282 -25.82 -5.18 10.99
N CYS A 283 -25.01 -4.12 11.11
CA CYS A 283 -24.67 -3.24 9.99
C CYS A 283 -23.27 -3.51 9.39
N SER A 284 -22.61 -4.62 9.74
CA SER A 284 -21.31 -4.98 9.16
C SER A 284 -21.33 -5.03 7.63
N PRO A 285 -22.36 -5.60 6.96
CA PRO A 285 -22.41 -5.58 5.50
C PRO A 285 -22.40 -4.17 4.91
N GLN A 286 -23.07 -3.22 5.55
CA GLN A 286 -23.15 -1.83 5.09
C GLN A 286 -21.82 -1.09 5.32
N VAL A 287 -21.16 -1.31 6.46
CA VAL A 287 -19.92 -0.60 6.84
C VAL A 287 -18.70 -1.17 6.10
N HIS A 288 -18.46 -2.48 6.21
CA HIS A 288 -17.37 -3.14 5.48
C HIS A 288 -17.56 -2.98 3.96
N GLY A 289 -18.83 -3.08 3.50
CA GLY A 289 -19.16 -2.92 2.09
C GLY A 289 -18.82 -1.53 1.55
N ALA A 290 -19.13 -0.46 2.29
CA ALA A 290 -18.77 0.90 1.88
C ALA A 290 -17.24 1.08 1.78
N SER A 291 -16.48 0.51 2.72
CA SER A 291 -15.02 0.49 2.65
C SER A 291 -14.51 -0.28 1.43
N LYS A 292 -15.08 -1.47 1.14
CA LYS A 292 -14.72 -2.26 -0.05
C LYS A 292 -14.97 -1.49 -1.34
N ASP A 293 -16.12 -0.83 -1.49
CA ASP A 293 -16.45 -0.05 -2.69
C ASP A 293 -15.45 1.10 -2.91
N ALA A 294 -15.09 1.84 -1.84
CA ALA A 294 -14.09 2.90 -1.91
C ALA A 294 -12.68 2.36 -2.22
N ILE A 295 -12.28 1.24 -1.62
CA ILE A 295 -10.98 0.59 -1.87
C ILE A 295 -10.88 0.10 -3.32
N ASN A 296 -11.97 -0.44 -3.90
CA ASN A 296 -12.00 -0.86 -5.30
C ASN A 296 -11.85 0.35 -6.26
N TYR A 297 -12.44 1.50 -5.94
CA TYR A 297 -12.17 2.74 -6.67
C TYR A 297 -10.67 3.07 -6.69
N VAL A 298 -9.99 2.96 -5.55
CA VAL A 298 -8.54 3.20 -5.46
C VAL A 298 -7.76 2.18 -6.27
N LEU A 299 -8.16 0.89 -6.23
CA LEU A 299 -7.52 -0.18 -6.99
C LEU A 299 -7.55 0.10 -8.50
N ASP A 300 -8.70 0.53 -9.02
CA ASP A 300 -8.84 0.86 -10.45
C ASP A 300 -7.88 1.99 -10.86
N HIS A 301 -7.73 3.04 -10.03
CA HIS A 301 -6.82 4.16 -10.29
C HIS A 301 -5.35 3.77 -10.17
N VAL A 302 -4.99 2.97 -9.17
CA VAL A 302 -3.61 2.47 -8.99
C VAL A 302 -3.20 1.59 -10.16
N ASN A 303 -4.08 0.71 -10.66
CA ASN A 303 -3.80 -0.14 -11.83
C ASN A 303 -3.51 0.68 -13.10
N ILE A 304 -4.13 1.84 -13.26
CA ILE A 304 -3.82 2.78 -14.35
C ILE A 304 -2.44 3.41 -14.10
N GLU A 305 -2.22 3.96 -12.90
CA GLU A 305 -1.02 4.75 -12.59
C GLU A 305 0.26 3.93 -12.67
N ILE A 306 0.28 2.70 -12.15
CA ILE A 306 1.48 1.83 -12.20
C ILE A 306 1.92 1.46 -13.62
N ASN A 307 1.04 1.67 -14.61
CA ASN A 307 1.27 1.44 -16.04
C ASN A 307 1.26 2.73 -16.87
N SER A 308 1.37 3.91 -16.24
CA SER A 308 1.29 5.20 -16.91
C SER A 308 2.64 5.83 -17.18
N VAL A 309 2.68 6.76 -18.13
CA VAL A 309 3.82 7.67 -18.35
C VAL A 309 3.59 8.93 -17.54
N THR A 310 4.44 9.17 -16.56
CA THR A 310 4.34 10.31 -15.64
C THR A 310 5.56 11.24 -15.70
N ASP A 311 6.28 11.21 -16.82
CA ASP A 311 7.46 12.04 -17.10
C ASP A 311 7.07 13.39 -17.75
N ASN A 312 8.04 14.29 -17.92
CA ASN A 312 7.96 15.54 -18.65
C ASN A 312 9.37 16.04 -19.06
N PRO A 313 9.58 16.48 -20.32
CA PRO A 313 8.68 16.39 -21.46
C PRO A 313 8.51 14.93 -21.92
N ILE A 314 7.37 14.65 -22.54
CA ILE A 314 7.09 13.35 -23.16
C ILE A 314 7.65 13.36 -24.59
N ILE A 315 8.39 12.31 -24.96
CA ILE A 315 9.02 12.16 -26.26
C ILE A 315 8.11 11.31 -27.16
N PHE A 316 7.63 11.90 -28.25
CA PHE A 316 6.89 11.21 -29.29
C PHE A 316 7.83 10.91 -30.46
N LYS A 317 8.16 9.64 -30.63
CA LYS A 317 9.14 9.19 -31.62
C LYS A 317 8.63 9.35 -33.06
N GLU A 318 7.35 9.18 -33.25
CA GLU A 318 6.68 9.32 -34.57
C GLU A 318 6.80 10.75 -35.12
N ASP A 319 6.63 11.75 -34.26
CA ASP A 319 6.68 13.16 -34.58
C ASP A 319 8.08 13.78 -34.40
N ARG A 320 9.03 13.03 -33.85
CA ARG A 320 10.36 13.50 -33.41
C ARG A 320 10.26 14.75 -32.55
N ALA A 321 9.36 14.73 -31.57
CA ALA A 321 9.00 15.88 -30.76
C ALA A 321 9.03 15.57 -29.27
N GLY A 322 9.42 16.58 -28.47
CA GLY A 322 9.25 16.57 -27.01
C GLY A 322 8.15 17.56 -26.65
N ILE A 323 7.07 17.08 -26.01
CA ILE A 323 5.93 17.91 -25.61
C ILE A 323 5.92 18.05 -24.08
N SER A 324 5.95 19.29 -23.60
CA SER A 324 5.82 19.60 -22.17
C SER A 324 4.35 19.52 -21.75
N GLY A 325 4.06 18.75 -20.69
CA GLY A 325 2.74 18.53 -20.14
C GLY A 325 2.77 18.42 -18.60
N GLY A 326 1.72 17.89 -18.01
CA GLY A 326 1.54 17.82 -16.56
C GLY A 326 1.39 16.39 -16.00
N ASN A 327 1.80 15.35 -16.71
CA ASN A 327 1.60 13.97 -16.28
C ASN A 327 2.34 13.56 -15.00
N PHE A 328 3.30 14.37 -14.58
CA PHE A 328 4.01 14.22 -13.29
C PHE A 328 3.18 14.65 -12.09
N HIS A 329 2.03 15.32 -12.28
CA HIS A 329 1.26 15.84 -11.17
C HIS A 329 0.57 14.73 -10.38
N GLY A 330 0.87 14.63 -9.08
CA GLY A 330 0.42 13.53 -8.24
C GLY A 330 -1.05 13.55 -7.81
N GLN A 331 -1.87 14.50 -8.27
CA GLN A 331 -3.26 14.69 -7.79
C GLN A 331 -4.15 13.44 -7.92
N PRO A 332 -4.12 12.66 -9.01
CA PRO A 332 -4.94 11.45 -9.11
C PRO A 332 -4.67 10.46 -7.97
N MET A 333 -3.39 10.27 -7.62
CA MET A 333 -2.98 9.37 -6.54
C MET A 333 -3.18 9.99 -5.16
N ALA A 334 -3.03 11.31 -5.02
CA ALA A 334 -3.25 12.01 -3.76
C ALA A 334 -4.67 11.81 -3.24
N LEU A 335 -5.68 12.03 -4.08
CA LEU A 335 -7.09 11.79 -3.76
C LEU A 335 -7.33 10.29 -3.47
N SER A 336 -6.81 9.41 -4.33
CA SER A 336 -6.98 7.96 -4.16
C SER A 336 -6.43 7.47 -2.83
N PHE A 337 -5.24 7.93 -2.41
CA PHE A 337 -4.64 7.48 -1.15
C PHE A 337 -5.26 8.13 0.10
N ASP A 338 -5.81 9.34 0.02
CA ASP A 338 -6.64 9.86 1.10
C ASP A 338 -7.96 9.07 1.22
N PHE A 339 -8.60 8.70 0.11
CA PHE A 339 -9.77 7.80 0.13
C PHE A 339 -9.43 6.43 0.71
N LEU A 340 -8.26 5.88 0.37
CA LEU A 340 -7.77 4.63 0.95
C LEU A 340 -7.67 4.75 2.48
N GLY A 341 -7.04 5.81 2.98
CA GLY A 341 -6.89 6.05 4.42
C GLY A 341 -8.23 6.18 5.13
N ILE A 342 -9.18 6.93 4.57
CA ILE A 342 -10.53 7.12 5.12
C ILE A 342 -11.27 5.77 5.16
N ALA A 343 -11.34 5.06 4.03
CA ALA A 343 -12.07 3.80 3.92
C ALA A 343 -11.50 2.70 4.84
N THR A 344 -10.17 2.63 4.96
CA THR A 344 -9.49 1.64 5.80
C THR A 344 -9.71 1.92 7.28
N SER A 345 -9.76 3.20 7.70
CA SER A 345 -10.01 3.60 9.08
C SER A 345 -11.33 3.06 9.63
N GLU A 346 -12.38 2.99 8.82
CA GLU A 346 -13.70 2.50 9.23
C GLU A 346 -13.71 1.00 9.58
N LEU A 347 -12.84 0.20 8.98
CA LEU A 347 -12.69 -1.21 9.36
C LEU A 347 -12.23 -1.34 10.81
N ALA A 348 -11.30 -0.49 11.27
CA ALA A 348 -10.87 -0.47 12.66
C ALA A 348 -11.94 0.14 13.59
N ASN A 349 -12.68 1.17 13.15
CA ASN A 349 -13.74 1.77 13.92
C ASN A 349 -14.78 0.74 14.36
N ILE A 350 -15.33 0.00 13.41
CA ILE A 350 -16.37 -1.00 13.70
C ILE A 350 -15.79 -2.22 14.46
N SER A 351 -14.55 -2.61 14.17
CA SER A 351 -13.82 -3.67 14.88
C SER A 351 -13.67 -3.34 16.37
N GLU A 352 -13.20 -2.14 16.71
CA GLU A 352 -13.07 -1.69 18.10
C GLU A 352 -14.41 -1.70 18.83
N ARG A 353 -15.51 -1.31 18.16
CA ARG A 353 -16.85 -1.40 18.77
C ARG A 353 -17.25 -2.85 19.11
N ARG A 354 -16.84 -3.83 18.31
CA ARG A 354 -17.07 -5.24 18.61
C ARG A 354 -16.21 -5.72 19.78
N ILE A 355 -14.94 -5.29 19.84
CA ILE A 355 -14.04 -5.55 20.98
C ILE A 355 -14.68 -5.00 22.29
N GLU A 356 -15.09 -3.72 22.29
CA GLU A 356 -15.73 -3.10 23.46
C GLU A 356 -16.95 -3.87 23.92
N ARG A 357 -17.82 -4.25 22.99
CA ARG A 357 -19.02 -5.03 23.31
C ARG A 357 -18.72 -6.38 23.93
N LEU A 358 -17.65 -7.05 23.50
CA LEU A 358 -17.27 -8.35 24.07
C LEU A 358 -16.73 -8.22 25.49
N VAL A 359 -15.88 -7.22 25.76
CA VAL A 359 -15.28 -7.02 27.09
C VAL A 359 -16.23 -6.38 28.09
N ASN A 360 -17.36 -5.84 27.65
CA ASN A 360 -18.35 -5.16 28.50
C ASN A 360 -19.49 -6.12 28.86
N PRO A 361 -19.63 -6.51 30.15
CA PRO A 361 -20.63 -7.48 30.58
C PRO A 361 -22.08 -7.02 30.33
N ALA A 362 -22.34 -5.70 30.31
CA ALA A 362 -23.66 -5.16 30.04
C ALA A 362 -24.16 -5.46 28.61
N TYR A 363 -23.24 -5.71 27.69
CA TYR A 363 -23.56 -5.97 26.28
C TYR A 363 -23.34 -7.42 25.88
N SER A 364 -22.30 -8.04 26.39
CA SER A 364 -21.92 -9.42 26.04
C SER A 364 -22.66 -10.49 26.85
N ASN A 365 -23.12 -10.18 28.08
CA ASN A 365 -23.53 -11.16 29.07
C ASN A 365 -22.43 -12.20 29.37
N LEU A 366 -21.17 -11.82 29.20
CA LEU A 366 -19.98 -12.58 29.59
C LEU A 366 -19.32 -11.91 30.80
N PRO A 367 -18.41 -12.58 31.50
CA PRO A 367 -17.64 -11.94 32.59
C PRO A 367 -16.94 -10.67 32.09
N ALA A 368 -16.89 -9.63 32.95
CA ALA A 368 -16.23 -8.37 32.62
C ALA A 368 -14.81 -8.62 32.12
N PHE A 369 -14.45 -7.95 31.04
CA PHE A 369 -13.13 -8.05 30.41
C PHE A 369 -12.71 -9.46 30.01
N LEU A 370 -13.67 -10.37 29.87
CA LEU A 370 -13.47 -11.78 29.49
C LEU A 370 -12.48 -12.51 30.40
N THR A 371 -12.53 -12.26 31.72
CA THR A 371 -11.79 -12.98 32.72
C THR A 371 -12.72 -13.64 33.74
N PRO A 372 -12.49 -14.94 34.12
CA PRO A 372 -13.31 -15.59 35.17
C PRO A 372 -12.97 -15.09 36.58
N HIS A 373 -11.81 -14.42 36.76
CA HIS A 373 -11.28 -14.00 38.05
C HIS A 373 -11.23 -12.48 38.21
N GLY A 374 -12.33 -11.78 37.84
CA GLY A 374 -12.42 -10.34 37.94
C GLY A 374 -12.09 -9.78 39.31
N GLY A 375 -11.33 -8.72 39.38
CA GLY A 375 -10.82 -8.12 40.61
C GLY A 375 -9.33 -8.42 40.83
N VAL A 376 -8.92 -9.67 40.76
CA VAL A 376 -7.50 -10.08 40.79
C VAL A 376 -6.92 -10.00 39.39
N CYS A 377 -7.69 -10.44 38.37
CA CYS A 377 -7.32 -10.39 36.97
C CYS A 377 -8.06 -9.23 36.25
N SER A 378 -7.37 -8.59 35.32
CA SER A 378 -7.88 -7.52 34.46
C SER A 378 -8.30 -7.99 33.07
N GLY A 379 -7.86 -9.19 32.65
CA GLY A 379 -8.22 -9.81 31.39
C GLY A 379 -7.88 -8.91 30.16
N PHE A 380 -8.84 -8.75 29.28
CA PHE A 380 -8.69 -7.98 28.03
C PHE A 380 -9.03 -6.47 28.16
N MET A 381 -9.11 -5.93 29.40
CA MET A 381 -9.46 -4.51 29.61
C MET A 381 -8.58 -3.58 28.76
N ILE A 382 -7.25 -3.71 28.84
CA ILE A 382 -6.31 -2.82 28.20
C ILE A 382 -6.14 -3.11 26.69
N VAL A 383 -6.50 -4.30 26.23
CA VAL A 383 -6.55 -4.61 24.79
C VAL A 383 -7.55 -3.69 24.09
N GLN A 384 -8.73 -3.46 24.68
CA GLN A 384 -9.71 -2.50 24.16
C GLN A 384 -9.16 -1.07 24.18
N TYR A 385 -8.42 -0.66 25.22
CA TYR A 385 -7.80 0.67 25.29
C TYR A 385 -6.80 0.87 24.15
N SER A 386 -5.97 -0.15 23.88
CA SER A 386 -5.01 -0.12 22.78
C SER A 386 -5.68 -0.01 21.42
N ALA A 387 -6.76 -0.77 21.19
CA ALA A 387 -7.54 -0.68 19.97
C ALA A 387 -8.17 0.72 19.81
N ALA A 388 -8.76 1.27 20.87
CA ALA A 388 -9.37 2.61 20.86
C ALA A 388 -8.34 3.72 20.61
N ALA A 389 -7.12 3.59 21.16
CA ALA A 389 -6.04 4.54 20.91
C ALA A 389 -5.64 4.56 19.43
N LEU A 390 -5.44 3.39 18.79
CA LEU A 390 -5.13 3.29 17.37
C LEU A 390 -6.24 3.84 16.48
N VAL A 391 -7.50 3.58 16.81
CA VAL A 391 -8.66 4.12 16.11
C VAL A 391 -8.71 5.64 16.22
N SER A 392 -8.44 6.20 17.40
CA SER A 392 -8.40 7.65 17.60
C SER A 392 -7.26 8.30 16.81
N GLU A 393 -6.10 7.66 16.71
CA GLU A 393 -4.99 8.12 15.88
C GLU A 393 -5.32 8.06 14.39
N ASN A 394 -6.02 7.01 13.93
CA ASN A 394 -6.49 6.89 12.55
C ASN A 394 -7.37 8.09 12.14
N LYS A 395 -8.22 8.62 13.04
CA LYS A 395 -9.01 9.81 12.77
C LYS A 395 -8.13 11.02 12.40
N VAL A 396 -7.00 11.20 13.10
CA VAL A 396 -6.04 12.28 12.80
C VAL A 396 -5.35 12.02 11.47
N LEU A 397 -4.91 10.79 11.23
CA LEU A 397 -4.23 10.40 10.00
C LEU A 397 -5.16 10.45 8.77
N ALA A 398 -6.44 10.13 8.92
CA ALA A 398 -7.42 10.16 7.84
C ALA A 398 -7.81 11.59 7.40
N HIS A 399 -7.35 12.65 8.10
CA HIS A 399 -7.55 14.02 7.62
C HIS A 399 -6.87 14.20 6.26
N PRO A 400 -7.59 14.63 5.19
CA PRO A 400 -7.04 14.65 3.83
C PRO A 400 -5.82 15.57 3.69
N ALA A 401 -4.76 15.06 3.09
CA ALA A 401 -3.58 15.86 2.71
C ALA A 401 -3.76 16.49 1.33
N SER A 402 -4.50 15.84 0.45
CA SER A 402 -4.72 16.25 -0.95
C SER A 402 -5.53 17.55 -1.13
N VAL A 403 -6.08 18.10 -0.05
CA VAL A 403 -6.82 19.37 -0.05
C VAL A 403 -5.96 20.58 0.34
N ASP A 404 -4.65 20.38 0.53
CA ASP A 404 -3.68 21.43 0.83
C ASP A 404 -2.77 21.71 -0.38
N SER A 405 -2.31 22.94 -0.52
CA SER A 405 -1.39 23.35 -1.59
C SER A 405 -0.54 24.52 -1.15
N ILE A 406 0.78 24.40 -1.33
CA ILE A 406 1.77 25.43 -0.98
C ILE A 406 2.59 25.72 -2.25
N PRO A 407 2.59 26.95 -2.78
CA PRO A 407 3.37 27.31 -3.97
C PRO A 407 4.86 27.08 -3.79
N SER A 408 5.51 26.55 -4.82
CA SER A 408 6.95 26.27 -4.86
C SER A 408 7.59 26.69 -6.18
N SER A 409 8.92 26.48 -6.35
CA SER A 409 9.66 26.80 -7.58
C SER A 409 9.46 28.25 -8.06
N ALA A 410 9.55 29.23 -7.13
CA ALA A 410 9.33 30.65 -7.41
C ALA A 410 7.97 30.95 -8.08
N GLY A 411 6.92 30.19 -7.72
CA GLY A 411 5.56 30.32 -8.25
C GLY A 411 5.29 29.59 -9.54
N GLN A 412 6.24 28.86 -10.10
CA GLN A 412 6.04 28.01 -11.27
C GLN A 412 5.16 26.79 -10.93
N GLU A 413 5.35 26.24 -9.74
CA GLU A 413 4.56 25.15 -9.17
C GLU A 413 3.59 25.74 -8.14
N ASP A 414 2.54 26.40 -8.62
CA ASP A 414 1.57 27.17 -7.83
C ASP A 414 0.44 26.31 -7.27
N HIS A 415 0.31 25.06 -7.75
CA HIS A 415 -0.60 24.05 -7.24
C HIS A 415 0.13 22.70 -7.11
N VAL A 416 0.03 22.07 -5.93
CA VAL A 416 0.70 20.80 -5.60
C VAL A 416 -0.28 19.81 -5.01
N SER A 417 0.04 18.50 -5.06
CA SER A 417 -0.91 17.43 -4.72
C SER A 417 -0.84 16.96 -3.27
N MET A 418 0.30 17.09 -2.60
CA MET A 418 0.63 16.46 -1.30
C MET A 418 0.47 14.93 -1.28
N GLY A 419 0.54 14.28 -2.44
CA GLY A 419 0.24 12.85 -2.61
C GLY A 419 1.15 11.92 -1.81
N MET A 420 2.42 12.26 -1.60
CA MET A 420 3.31 11.48 -0.75
C MET A 420 2.84 11.43 0.71
N ILE A 421 2.28 12.52 1.22
CA ILE A 421 1.73 12.56 2.58
C ILE A 421 0.50 11.64 2.65
N ALA A 422 -0.40 11.71 1.68
CA ALA A 422 -1.58 10.84 1.58
C ALA A 422 -1.17 9.35 1.56
N ALA A 423 -0.22 8.97 0.70
CA ALA A 423 0.27 7.59 0.58
C ALA A 423 0.87 7.05 1.89
N ARG A 424 1.71 7.84 2.56
CA ARG A 424 2.34 7.44 3.83
C ARG A 424 1.31 7.28 4.95
N LYS A 425 0.34 8.19 5.06
CA LYS A 425 -0.75 8.08 6.03
C LYS A 425 -1.58 6.83 5.82
N ALA A 426 -1.93 6.52 4.56
CA ALA A 426 -2.66 5.31 4.22
C ALA A 426 -1.91 4.04 4.67
N GLY A 427 -0.59 3.98 4.49
CA GLY A 427 0.25 2.88 4.99
C GLY A 427 0.22 2.76 6.51
N THR A 428 0.36 3.87 7.24
CA THR A 428 0.28 3.87 8.71
C THR A 428 -1.09 3.43 9.21
N ILE A 429 -2.18 3.89 8.57
CA ILE A 429 -3.54 3.46 8.89
C ILE A 429 -3.71 1.96 8.66
N ALA A 430 -3.19 1.42 7.55
CA ALA A 430 -3.25 -0.02 7.27
C ALA A 430 -2.56 -0.84 8.37
N ASP A 431 -1.40 -0.39 8.87
CA ASP A 431 -0.71 -1.01 10.01
C ASP A 431 -1.54 -0.99 11.30
N HIS A 432 -2.18 0.14 11.61
CA HIS A 432 -3.06 0.25 12.78
C HIS A 432 -4.28 -0.67 12.66
N VAL A 433 -4.93 -0.70 11.50
CA VAL A 433 -6.10 -1.57 11.24
C VAL A 433 -5.72 -3.04 11.40
N ARG A 434 -4.57 -3.47 10.87
CA ARG A 434 -4.07 -4.84 11.05
C ARG A 434 -3.95 -5.21 12.53
N ARG A 435 -3.42 -4.31 13.36
CA ARG A 435 -3.28 -4.53 14.82
C ARG A 435 -4.62 -4.57 15.53
N VAL A 436 -5.56 -3.70 15.16
CA VAL A 436 -6.92 -3.72 15.74
C VAL A 436 -7.63 -5.02 15.39
N LEU A 437 -7.54 -5.49 14.14
CA LEU A 437 -8.10 -6.78 13.72
C LEU A 437 -7.42 -7.97 14.43
N ALA A 438 -6.11 -7.92 14.66
CA ALA A 438 -5.39 -8.92 15.45
C ALA A 438 -5.93 -9.00 16.89
N MET A 439 -6.19 -7.85 17.51
CA MET A 439 -6.81 -7.78 18.84
C MET A 439 -8.25 -8.33 18.82
N GLU A 440 -9.02 -8.02 17.79
CA GLU A 440 -10.40 -8.52 17.62
C GLU A 440 -10.43 -10.06 17.51
N LEU A 441 -9.55 -10.66 16.71
CA LEU A 441 -9.42 -12.12 16.59
C LEU A 441 -9.21 -12.79 17.97
N MET A 442 -8.29 -12.25 18.76
CA MET A 442 -7.98 -12.74 20.10
C MET A 442 -9.18 -12.66 21.05
N VAL A 443 -9.80 -11.47 21.10
CA VAL A 443 -10.93 -11.16 21.98
C VAL A 443 -12.15 -12.02 21.60
N ALA A 444 -12.41 -12.19 20.30
CA ALA A 444 -13.51 -13.00 19.81
C ALA A 444 -13.34 -14.49 20.17
N CYS A 445 -12.12 -15.03 19.98
CA CYS A 445 -11.83 -16.42 20.40
C CYS A 445 -12.03 -16.63 21.91
N GLN A 446 -11.60 -15.69 22.75
CA GLN A 446 -11.85 -15.75 24.19
C GLN A 446 -13.35 -15.69 24.54
N GLY A 447 -14.11 -14.84 23.83
CA GLY A 447 -15.57 -14.77 23.99
C GLY A 447 -16.26 -16.09 23.63
N ILE A 448 -15.80 -16.76 22.57
CA ILE A 448 -16.29 -18.09 22.15
C ILE A 448 -16.04 -19.13 23.22
N ASP A 449 -14.84 -19.18 23.80
CA ASP A 449 -14.50 -20.13 24.88
C ASP A 449 -15.41 -19.94 26.09
N MET A 450 -15.61 -18.70 26.52
CA MET A 450 -16.47 -18.39 27.66
C MET A 450 -17.96 -18.66 27.38
N ARG A 451 -18.40 -18.70 26.11
CA ARG A 451 -19.75 -19.19 25.72
C ARG A 451 -19.90 -20.69 25.79
N GLY A 452 -18.77 -21.43 25.85
CA GLY A 452 -18.77 -22.90 25.86
C GLY A 452 -18.94 -23.49 24.48
N ASN A 453 -18.34 -22.90 23.45
CA ASN A 453 -18.21 -23.33 22.05
C ASN A 453 -19.10 -24.51 21.64
N LYS A 454 -20.30 -24.25 21.13
CA LYS A 454 -21.28 -25.28 20.73
C LYS A 454 -21.01 -25.88 19.35
N GLY A 455 -20.03 -25.39 18.63
CA GLY A 455 -19.67 -25.73 17.27
C GLY A 455 -19.67 -24.50 16.38
N LEU A 456 -18.50 -24.20 15.81
CA LEU A 456 -18.26 -23.05 14.98
C LEU A 456 -18.67 -23.29 13.53
N GLY A 457 -18.84 -22.23 12.75
CA GLY A 457 -19.00 -22.30 11.30
C GLY A 457 -17.71 -22.80 10.63
N LYS A 458 -17.79 -23.21 9.37
CA LYS A 458 -16.63 -23.76 8.65
C LYS A 458 -15.44 -22.78 8.64
N GLY A 459 -15.67 -21.53 8.26
CA GLY A 459 -14.62 -20.53 8.18
C GLY A 459 -14.13 -20.07 9.53
N THR A 460 -15.04 -19.86 10.48
CA THR A 460 -14.72 -19.43 11.83
C THR A 460 -13.99 -20.50 12.63
N GLN A 461 -14.30 -21.80 12.39
CA GLN A 461 -13.55 -22.90 12.99
C GLN A 461 -12.08 -22.88 12.55
N ALA A 462 -11.80 -22.70 11.24
CA ALA A 462 -10.43 -22.64 10.75
C ALA A 462 -9.67 -21.44 11.33
N ALA A 463 -10.32 -20.28 11.41
CA ALA A 463 -9.73 -19.09 12.00
C ALA A 463 -9.45 -19.27 13.50
N TYR A 464 -10.41 -19.81 14.25
CA TYR A 464 -10.28 -20.12 15.68
C TYR A 464 -9.14 -21.09 15.94
N ASP A 465 -9.07 -22.21 15.22
CA ASP A 465 -8.02 -23.21 15.38
C ASP A 465 -6.63 -22.63 15.11
N LEU A 466 -6.49 -21.78 14.10
CA LEU A 466 -5.23 -21.12 13.79
C LEU A 466 -4.82 -20.15 14.90
N VAL A 467 -5.73 -19.33 15.42
CA VAL A 467 -5.45 -18.43 16.55
C VAL A 467 -5.07 -19.25 17.79
N ARG A 468 -5.84 -20.30 18.12
CA ARG A 468 -5.62 -21.13 19.31
C ARG A 468 -4.38 -22.02 19.24
N LYS A 469 -3.75 -22.13 18.08
CA LYS A 469 -2.49 -22.85 17.95
C LYS A 469 -1.39 -22.27 18.84
N GLU A 470 -1.33 -20.95 18.99
CA GLU A 470 -0.31 -20.26 19.80
C GLU A 470 -0.92 -19.36 20.89
N VAL A 471 -2.15 -18.88 20.70
CA VAL A 471 -2.84 -18.01 21.67
C VAL A 471 -3.72 -18.86 22.56
N ALA A 472 -3.25 -19.22 23.75
CA ALA A 472 -4.02 -19.98 24.72
C ALA A 472 -5.20 -19.17 25.29
N THR A 473 -6.27 -19.84 25.69
CA THR A 473 -7.36 -19.24 26.49
C THR A 473 -6.79 -18.54 27.73
N LEU A 474 -7.28 -17.32 28.01
CA LEU A 474 -6.84 -16.54 29.18
C LEU A 474 -7.66 -16.90 30.40
N ASP A 475 -7.10 -17.74 31.28
CA ASP A 475 -7.66 -18.05 32.58
C ASP A 475 -7.06 -17.15 33.69
N GLN A 476 -5.76 -17.00 33.71
CA GLN A 476 -5.01 -16.06 34.54
C GLN A 476 -4.32 -15.01 33.72
N ASP A 477 -4.17 -13.79 34.25
CA ASP A 477 -3.48 -12.72 33.54
C ASP A 477 -2.05 -13.13 33.16
N ARG A 478 -1.66 -12.82 31.95
CA ARG A 478 -0.30 -12.98 31.39
C ARG A 478 0.01 -11.83 30.43
N GLU A 479 1.24 -11.74 29.97
CA GLU A 479 1.62 -10.82 28.93
C GLU A 479 0.89 -11.15 27.61
N LEU A 480 0.08 -10.22 27.08
CA LEU A 480 -0.70 -10.40 25.84
C LEU A 480 0.00 -9.85 24.59
N TYR A 481 1.13 -9.16 24.75
CA TYR A 481 1.86 -8.56 23.62
C TYR A 481 2.30 -9.62 22.61
N GLY A 482 2.80 -10.76 23.06
CA GLY A 482 3.18 -11.88 22.20
C GLY A 482 2.00 -12.45 21.42
N ASP A 483 0.84 -12.56 22.06
CA ASP A 483 -0.40 -13.07 21.45
C ASP A 483 -0.89 -12.13 20.33
N ILE A 484 -0.84 -10.81 20.56
CA ILE A 484 -1.19 -9.80 19.55
C ILE A 484 -0.25 -9.91 18.35
N ASN A 485 1.07 -10.00 18.60
CA ASN A 485 2.07 -10.12 17.52
C ASN A 485 1.88 -11.40 16.69
N TYR A 486 1.52 -12.52 17.33
CA TYR A 486 1.22 -13.74 16.60
C TYR A 486 -0.01 -13.57 15.70
N CYS A 487 -1.10 -12.99 16.22
CA CYS A 487 -2.28 -12.69 15.41
C CYS A 487 -1.97 -11.72 14.26
N GLU A 488 -1.11 -10.73 14.50
CA GLU A 488 -0.64 -9.83 13.45
C GLU A 488 0.17 -10.56 12.37
N GLU A 489 1.03 -11.50 12.79
CA GLU A 489 1.87 -12.27 11.87
C GLU A 489 1.06 -13.21 10.96
N ILE A 490 0.05 -13.92 11.49
CA ILE A 490 -0.81 -14.78 10.65
C ILE A 490 -1.67 -13.97 9.67
N ILE A 491 -1.91 -12.68 9.92
CA ILE A 491 -2.53 -11.76 8.97
C ILE A 491 -1.51 -11.36 7.90
N LYS A 492 -0.29 -10.97 8.27
CA LYS A 492 0.77 -10.50 7.36
C LYS A 492 1.19 -11.55 6.34
N ASN A 493 1.36 -12.79 6.79
CA ASN A 493 1.85 -13.90 5.96
C ASN A 493 0.73 -14.67 5.22
N ASP A 494 -0.50 -14.15 5.24
CA ASP A 494 -1.70 -14.71 4.63
C ASP A 494 -2.15 -16.07 5.20
N ALA A 495 -1.57 -16.56 6.29
CA ALA A 495 -1.91 -17.87 6.85
C ALA A 495 -3.37 -17.93 7.29
N LEU A 496 -3.91 -16.84 7.86
CA LEU A 496 -5.31 -16.75 8.27
C LEU A 496 -6.26 -16.86 7.06
N ILE A 497 -6.03 -16.05 6.02
CA ILE A 497 -6.87 -16.04 4.81
C ILE A 497 -6.82 -17.41 4.12
N LYS A 498 -5.63 -17.97 3.95
CA LYS A 498 -5.44 -19.28 3.29
C LYS A 498 -6.17 -20.40 4.04
N ALA A 499 -6.03 -20.49 5.36
CA ALA A 499 -6.69 -21.50 6.16
C ALA A 499 -8.22 -21.41 6.08
N VAL A 500 -8.75 -20.17 6.10
CA VAL A 500 -10.20 -19.92 6.03
C VAL A 500 -10.74 -20.21 4.63
N GLU A 501 -10.08 -19.71 3.57
CA GLU A 501 -10.51 -19.92 2.18
C GLU A 501 -10.45 -21.41 1.79
N GLU A 502 -9.48 -22.16 2.29
CA GLU A 502 -9.41 -23.62 2.14
C GLU A 502 -10.61 -24.30 2.82
N ALA A 503 -10.92 -23.90 4.06
CA ALA A 503 -12.02 -24.51 4.83
C ALA A 503 -13.40 -24.25 4.24
N ILE A 504 -13.64 -23.05 3.68
CA ILE A 504 -14.92 -22.70 3.03
C ILE A 504 -14.98 -23.17 1.56
N GLY A 505 -13.88 -23.70 1.00
CA GLY A 505 -13.79 -24.15 -0.38
C GLY A 505 -13.96 -23.04 -1.42
N GLY A 506 -13.53 -21.82 -1.13
CA GLY A 506 -13.66 -20.67 -2.02
C GLY A 506 -12.97 -19.42 -1.51
N ILE A 507 -12.92 -18.39 -2.35
CA ILE A 507 -12.27 -17.11 -2.05
C ILE A 507 -13.28 -16.16 -1.38
N LEU A 508 -12.81 -15.40 -0.38
CA LEU A 508 -13.56 -14.30 0.20
C LEU A 508 -13.61 -13.12 -0.78
N GLU A 509 -14.81 -12.60 -1.00
CA GLU A 509 -15.09 -11.55 -1.96
C GLU A 509 -14.65 -10.17 -1.42
N THR A 510 -14.00 -9.39 -2.24
CA THR A 510 -13.61 -8.00 -1.95
C THR A 510 -14.42 -7.00 -2.78
N LYS A 511 -15.29 -7.52 -3.69
CA LYS A 511 -16.03 -6.68 -4.65
C LYS A 511 -17.42 -7.27 -4.90
#